data_e3e83c2773466619f65bdae851e21092
#
_entry.id   e3e83c2773466619f65bdae851e21092
#
_cell.length_a   1.000
_cell.length_b   1.000
_cell.length_c   1.000
_cell.angle_alpha   90.00
_cell.angle_beta   90.00
_cell.angle_gamma   90.00
#
_symmetry.space_group_name_H-M   'P 1'
#
loop_
_entity.id
_entity.type
_entity.pdbx_description
1 polymer ?
#
loop_
_entity_poly.entity_id
_entity_poly.type
_entity_poly.pdbx_seq_one_letter_code
_entity_poly.pdbx_strand_id
1 'polypeptide(L)'
;MDLSDWFKGFEKGIARLSSEQRAAFFSECSKNCVDGGVLSIYRKLYKDANGDMDVFFQMADELPGVKSEIVEKGRVYHLIFLECTCGLCKKGYVTTPLLCECSRQSVLYSLQNLWKEQKFRVTLCHSILQGWTEL
;
A
#
# COMPACT_ATOMS: atom_id res chain seq x y z
N MET A 1 27.32 -9.77 9.07
CA MET A 1 25.89 -10.13 9.05
C MET A 1 25.39 -10.11 7.63
N ASP A 2 24.72 -11.15 7.21
CA ASP A 2 24.08 -11.20 5.91
C ASP A 2 22.62 -10.78 6.07
N LEU A 3 22.23 -9.68 5.38
CA LEU A 3 20.85 -9.18 5.45
C LEU A 3 19.84 -10.20 4.94
N SER A 4 20.21 -10.97 3.92
CA SER A 4 19.32 -12.02 3.39
C SER A 4 18.97 -13.06 4.44
N ASP A 5 19.93 -13.46 5.25
CA ASP A 5 19.70 -14.44 6.33
C ASP A 5 18.84 -13.83 7.44
N TRP A 6 19.09 -12.57 7.77
CA TRP A 6 18.28 -11.88 8.77
C TRP A 6 16.82 -11.79 8.32
N PHE A 7 16.58 -11.44 7.05
CA PHE A 7 15.23 -11.32 6.52
C PHE A 7 14.51 -12.66 6.38
N LYS A 8 15.22 -13.78 6.24
CA LYS A 8 14.59 -15.10 6.33
C LYS A 8 13.96 -15.31 7.70
N GLY A 9 14.66 -14.91 8.75
CA GLY A 9 14.11 -14.92 10.12
C GLY A 9 12.91 -13.99 10.25
N PHE A 10 12.99 -12.81 9.67
CA PHE A 10 11.89 -11.85 9.64
C PHE A 10 10.64 -12.46 8.98
N GLU A 11 10.78 -13.10 7.82
CA GLU A 11 9.66 -13.74 7.13
C GLU A 11 9.00 -14.83 8.00
N LYS A 12 9.81 -15.64 8.65
CA LYS A 12 9.29 -16.66 9.57
C LYS A 12 8.56 -16.05 10.77
N GLY A 13 9.08 -14.94 11.27
CA GLY A 13 8.48 -14.21 12.39
C GLY A 13 7.10 -13.66 12.06
N ILE A 14 6.98 -12.97 10.93
CA ILE A 14 5.69 -12.37 10.54
C ILE A 14 4.66 -13.43 10.16
N ALA A 15 5.10 -14.60 9.71
CA ALA A 15 4.21 -15.72 9.40
C ALA A 15 3.55 -16.30 10.66
N ARG A 16 4.17 -16.13 11.82
CA ARG A 16 3.64 -16.60 13.11
C ARG A 16 2.63 -15.65 13.74
N LEU A 17 2.55 -14.40 13.25
CA LEU A 17 1.61 -13.43 13.75
C LEU A 17 0.21 -13.72 13.22
N SER A 18 -0.81 -13.40 14.00
CA SER A 18 -2.19 -13.37 13.50
C SER A 18 -2.35 -12.24 12.49
N SER A 19 -3.45 -12.25 11.73
CA SER A 19 -3.75 -11.16 10.79
C SER A 19 -3.82 -9.81 11.51
N GLU A 20 -4.42 -9.76 12.69
CA GLU A 20 -4.50 -8.54 13.48
C GLU A 20 -3.13 -8.06 13.95
N GLN A 21 -2.29 -8.98 14.40
CA GLN A 21 -0.93 -8.67 14.84
C GLN A 21 -0.08 -8.17 13.68
N ARG A 22 -0.20 -8.80 12.51
CA ARG A 22 0.51 -8.35 11.31
C ARG A 22 0.06 -6.95 10.90
N ALA A 23 -1.25 -6.68 10.92
CA ALA A 23 -1.78 -5.37 10.60
C ALA A 23 -1.20 -4.30 11.53
N ALA A 24 -1.17 -4.56 12.83
CA ALA A 24 -0.61 -3.64 13.81
C ALA A 24 0.89 -3.42 13.60
N PHE A 25 1.63 -4.49 13.34
CA PHE A 25 3.07 -4.41 13.09
C PHE A 25 3.36 -3.56 11.84
N PHE A 26 2.74 -3.90 10.74
CA PHE A 26 2.99 -3.18 9.48
C PHE A 26 2.40 -1.78 9.46
N SER A 27 1.40 -1.50 10.31
CA SER A 27 0.88 -0.14 10.48
C SER A 27 1.99 0.83 10.91
N GLU A 28 2.84 0.43 11.84
CA GLU A 28 3.96 1.26 12.27
C GLU A 28 5.02 1.42 11.17
N CYS A 29 5.38 0.35 10.50
CA CYS A 29 6.32 0.40 9.38
C CYS A 29 5.80 1.31 8.27
N SER A 30 4.53 1.20 7.93
CA SER A 30 3.88 1.96 6.87
C SER A 30 3.84 3.45 7.17
N LYS A 31 3.50 3.83 8.40
CA LYS A 31 3.47 5.24 8.80
C LYS A 31 4.83 5.91 8.58
N ASN A 32 5.89 5.27 9.01
CA ASN A 32 7.23 5.80 8.84
C ASN A 32 7.61 5.90 7.37
N CYS A 33 7.30 4.87 6.57
CA CYS A 33 7.60 4.85 5.15
C CYS A 33 6.82 5.92 4.39
N VAL A 34 5.52 6.05 4.66
CA VAL A 34 4.64 7.01 4.00
C VAL A 34 5.02 8.45 4.38
N ASP A 35 5.23 8.71 5.65
CA ASP A 35 5.65 10.03 6.13
C ASP A 35 6.99 10.45 5.53
N GLY A 36 7.87 9.48 5.25
CA GLY A 36 9.19 9.74 4.69
C GLY A 36 9.21 10.08 3.20
N GLY A 37 8.11 9.90 2.48
CA GLY A 37 8.16 10.11 1.03
C GLY A 37 6.81 10.26 0.35
N VAL A 38 6.08 9.17 0.18
CA VAL A 38 4.91 9.12 -0.72
C VAL A 38 3.76 10.03 -0.29
N LEU A 39 3.65 10.36 0.99
CA LEU A 39 2.56 11.20 1.49
C LEU A 39 2.56 12.58 0.83
N SER A 40 3.73 13.14 0.55
CA SER A 40 3.84 14.45 -0.12
C SER A 40 3.23 14.40 -1.53
N ILE A 41 3.39 13.29 -2.24
CA ILE A 41 2.82 13.09 -3.57
C ILE A 41 1.29 13.05 -3.48
N TYR A 42 0.76 12.29 -2.53
CA TYR A 42 -0.69 12.16 -2.34
C TYR A 42 -1.32 13.47 -1.85
N ARG A 43 -0.64 14.22 -1.01
CA ARG A 43 -1.11 15.53 -0.57
C ARG A 43 -1.22 16.51 -1.74
N LYS A 44 -0.28 16.48 -2.66
CA LYS A 44 -0.34 17.30 -3.87
C LYS A 44 -1.53 16.92 -4.73
N LEU A 45 -1.74 15.62 -4.96
CA LEU A 45 -2.90 15.15 -5.71
C LEU A 45 -4.21 15.57 -5.05
N TYR A 46 -4.30 15.45 -3.74
CA TYR A 46 -5.47 15.87 -2.96
C TYR A 46 -5.77 17.35 -3.17
N LYS A 47 -4.73 18.17 -3.07
CA LYS A 47 -4.86 19.62 -3.26
C LYS A 47 -5.30 19.95 -4.69
N ASP A 48 -4.66 19.34 -5.68
CA ASP A 48 -4.98 19.58 -7.09
C ASP A 48 -6.38 19.09 -7.45
N ALA A 49 -6.86 18.06 -6.77
CA ALA A 49 -8.21 17.52 -6.91
C ALA A 49 -9.26 18.30 -6.11
N ASN A 50 -8.85 19.31 -5.34
CA ASN A 50 -9.72 20.07 -4.43
C ASN A 50 -10.49 19.20 -3.45
N GLY A 51 -9.87 18.11 -2.98
CA GLY A 51 -10.49 17.18 -2.06
C GLY A 51 -11.55 16.26 -2.67
N ASP A 52 -11.74 16.29 -3.98
CA ASP A 52 -12.67 15.42 -4.68
C ASP A 52 -12.03 14.04 -4.88
N MET A 53 -12.66 13.02 -4.32
CA MET A 53 -12.12 11.67 -4.33
C MET A 53 -12.07 11.06 -5.73
N ASP A 54 -13.11 11.27 -6.55
CA ASP A 54 -13.13 10.75 -7.92
C ASP A 54 -12.01 11.38 -8.75
N VAL A 55 -11.82 12.69 -8.63
CA VAL A 55 -10.74 13.40 -9.34
C VAL A 55 -9.38 12.93 -8.84
N PHE A 56 -9.22 12.74 -7.53
CA PHE A 56 -7.99 12.24 -6.94
C PHE A 56 -7.58 10.90 -7.57
N PHE A 57 -8.51 9.95 -7.66
CA PHE A 57 -8.20 8.63 -8.22
C PHE A 57 -7.99 8.69 -9.73
N GLN A 58 -8.68 9.58 -10.45
CA GLN A 58 -8.39 9.81 -11.86
C GLN A 58 -6.97 10.32 -12.07
N MET A 59 -6.52 11.24 -11.22
CA MET A 59 -5.15 11.77 -11.29
C MET A 59 -4.12 10.71 -10.88
N ALA A 60 -4.45 9.87 -9.91
CA ALA A 60 -3.57 8.78 -9.49
C ALA A 60 -3.28 7.78 -10.62
N ASP A 61 -4.23 7.60 -11.55
CA ASP A 61 -4.06 6.72 -12.70
C ASP A 61 -2.90 7.16 -13.61
N GLU A 62 -2.50 8.41 -13.53
CA GLU A 62 -1.40 8.97 -14.33
C GLU A 62 -0.03 8.85 -13.65
N LEU A 63 0.02 8.42 -12.39
CA LEU A 63 1.30 8.23 -11.70
C LEU A 63 2.07 7.06 -12.32
N PRO A 64 3.41 7.16 -12.41
CA PRO A 64 4.22 6.05 -12.94
C PRO A 64 4.01 4.77 -12.14
N GLY A 65 3.75 3.67 -12.85
CA GLY A 65 3.57 2.35 -12.21
C GLY A 65 2.27 2.16 -11.44
N VAL A 66 1.35 3.12 -11.52
CA VAL A 66 0.08 3.07 -10.80
C VAL A 66 -1.07 3.16 -11.78
N LYS A 67 -2.07 2.32 -11.59
CA LYS A 67 -3.35 2.41 -12.29
C LYS A 67 -4.45 2.52 -11.26
N SER A 68 -5.49 3.23 -11.60
CA SER A 68 -6.66 3.32 -10.74
C SER A 68 -7.94 3.19 -11.57
N GLU A 69 -8.99 2.74 -10.90
CA GLU A 69 -10.29 2.54 -11.53
C GLU A 69 -11.37 2.96 -10.55
N ILE A 70 -12.33 3.72 -11.03
CA ILE A 70 -13.51 4.08 -10.25
C ILE A 70 -14.55 2.99 -10.46
N VAL A 71 -14.80 2.19 -9.43
CA VAL A 71 -15.81 1.12 -9.48
C VAL A 71 -17.18 1.69 -9.17
N GLU A 72 -17.27 2.53 -8.14
CA GLU A 72 -18.49 3.22 -7.76
C GLU A 72 -18.12 4.63 -7.29
N LYS A 73 -18.60 5.63 -8.00
CA LYS A 73 -18.26 7.02 -7.74
C LYS A 73 -18.50 7.43 -6.28
N GLY A 74 -17.50 8.05 -5.70
CA GLY A 74 -17.54 8.52 -4.33
C GLY A 74 -17.48 7.45 -3.27
N ARG A 75 -17.30 6.17 -3.64
CA ARG A 75 -17.43 5.08 -2.69
C ARG A 75 -16.40 3.96 -2.87
N VAL A 76 -16.23 3.41 -4.07
CA VAL A 76 -15.37 2.24 -4.30
C VAL A 76 -14.40 2.51 -5.43
N TYR A 77 -13.13 2.26 -5.15
CA TYR A 77 -12.02 2.48 -6.09
C TYR A 77 -11.08 1.29 -6.06
N HIS A 78 -10.47 1.01 -7.21
CA HIS A 78 -9.34 0.09 -7.29
C HIS A 78 -8.06 0.88 -7.50
N LEU A 79 -7.02 0.53 -6.75
CA LEU A 79 -5.69 1.06 -6.92
C LEU A 79 -4.77 -0.11 -7.25
N ILE A 80 -4.07 -0.01 -8.37
CA ILE A 80 -3.28 -1.10 -8.93
C ILE A 80 -1.83 -0.64 -9.06
N PHE A 81 -0.93 -1.37 -8.42
CA PHE A 81 0.50 -1.15 -8.57
C PHE A 81 1.04 -2.18 -9.57
N LEU A 82 1.58 -1.69 -10.69
CA LEU A 82 2.03 -2.55 -11.79
C LEU A 82 3.29 -3.34 -11.45
N GLU A 83 4.04 -2.88 -10.46
CA GLU A 83 5.21 -3.58 -9.94
C GLU A 83 5.35 -3.33 -8.45
N CYS A 84 6.07 -4.21 -7.76
CA CYS A 84 6.37 -4.02 -6.35
C CYS A 84 7.40 -2.89 -6.20
N THR A 85 7.02 -1.81 -5.53
CA THR A 85 7.90 -0.65 -5.31
C THR A 85 8.65 -0.71 -3.98
N CYS A 86 8.33 -1.69 -3.13
CA CYS A 86 9.00 -1.85 -1.85
C CYS A 86 10.46 -2.25 -2.03
N GLY A 87 11.38 -1.50 -1.41
CA GLY A 87 12.81 -1.78 -1.49
C GLY A 87 13.20 -3.17 -1.02
N LEU A 88 12.50 -3.71 -0.02
CA LEU A 88 12.76 -5.06 0.47
C LEU A 88 12.46 -6.13 -0.57
N CYS A 89 11.37 -5.95 -1.29
CA CYS A 89 10.98 -6.85 -2.37
C CYS A 89 11.90 -6.69 -3.59
N LYS A 90 12.16 -5.44 -4.02
CA LYS A 90 13.03 -5.17 -5.17
C LYS A 90 14.43 -5.71 -5.01
N LYS A 91 14.98 -5.66 -3.80
CA LYS A 91 16.32 -6.17 -3.51
C LYS A 91 16.33 -7.67 -3.21
N GLY A 92 15.17 -8.31 -3.21
CA GLY A 92 15.06 -9.74 -2.97
C GLY A 92 15.23 -10.18 -1.53
N TYR A 93 15.21 -9.24 -0.57
CA TYR A 93 15.32 -9.59 0.85
C TYR A 93 14.07 -10.26 1.39
N VAL A 94 12.90 -9.83 0.93
CA VAL A 94 11.61 -10.36 1.36
C VAL A 94 10.80 -10.72 0.13
N THR A 95 10.33 -11.95 0.07
CA THR A 95 9.54 -12.47 -1.06
C THR A 95 8.16 -12.97 -0.65
N THR A 96 7.87 -13.04 0.65
CA THR A 96 6.56 -13.50 1.11
C THR A 96 5.46 -12.50 0.78
N PRO A 97 4.30 -12.99 0.29
CA PRO A 97 3.13 -12.12 0.05
C PRO A 97 2.61 -11.42 1.32
N LEU A 98 2.97 -11.89 2.50
CA LEU A 98 2.59 -11.26 3.77
C LEU A 98 3.12 -9.83 3.87
N LEU A 99 4.20 -9.49 3.16
CA LEU A 99 4.74 -8.14 3.09
C LEU A 99 3.72 -7.17 2.49
N CYS A 100 2.78 -7.65 1.68
CA CYS A 100 1.77 -6.80 1.05
C CYS A 100 0.79 -6.20 2.06
N GLU A 101 0.74 -6.73 3.27
CA GLU A 101 0.01 -6.07 4.35
C GLU A 101 0.58 -4.68 4.63
N CYS A 102 1.89 -4.49 4.48
CA CYS A 102 2.51 -3.17 4.58
C CYS A 102 1.95 -2.21 3.53
N SER A 103 1.79 -2.65 2.28
CA SER A 103 1.21 -1.84 1.22
C SER A 103 -0.25 -1.48 1.53
N ARG A 104 -1.03 -2.43 2.02
CA ARG A 104 -2.41 -2.19 2.43
C ARG A 104 -2.49 -1.13 3.52
N GLN A 105 -1.66 -1.24 4.52
CA GLN A 105 -1.59 -0.25 5.61
C GLN A 105 -1.12 1.11 5.11
N SER A 106 -0.20 1.15 4.14
CA SER A 106 0.29 2.40 3.55
C SER A 106 -0.82 3.16 2.86
N VAL A 107 -1.64 2.47 2.06
CA VAL A 107 -2.77 3.09 1.37
C VAL A 107 -3.79 3.59 2.40
N LEU A 108 -4.14 2.77 3.38
CA LEU A 108 -5.08 3.13 4.43
C LEU A 108 -4.63 4.37 5.19
N TYR A 109 -3.37 4.39 5.63
CA TYR A 109 -2.81 5.52 6.35
C TYR A 109 -2.82 6.79 5.51
N SER A 110 -2.45 6.69 4.24
CA SER A 110 -2.44 7.83 3.32
C SER A 110 -3.83 8.42 3.15
N LEU A 111 -4.83 7.58 2.88
CA LEU A 111 -6.21 8.04 2.69
C LEU A 111 -6.79 8.65 3.97
N GLN A 112 -6.53 8.05 5.13
CA GLN A 112 -6.99 8.57 6.40
C GLN A 112 -6.36 9.92 6.75
N ASN A 113 -5.13 10.16 6.29
CA ASN A 113 -4.47 11.46 6.44
C ASN A 113 -5.12 12.54 5.59
N LEU A 114 -5.57 12.18 4.39
CA LEU A 114 -6.12 13.13 3.43
C LEU A 114 -7.58 13.47 3.73
N TRP A 115 -8.39 12.47 4.01
CA TRP A 115 -9.81 12.62 4.34
C TRP A 115 -10.04 12.19 5.78
N LYS A 116 -9.72 13.06 6.73
CA LYS A 116 -9.69 12.74 8.16
C LYS A 116 -11.05 12.37 8.75
N GLU A 117 -12.14 12.85 8.15
CA GLU A 117 -13.49 12.61 8.62
C GLU A 117 -14.16 11.39 7.99
N GLN A 118 -13.50 10.80 6.97
CA GLN A 118 -14.01 9.62 6.28
C GLN A 118 -13.43 8.35 6.86
N LYS A 119 -14.19 7.27 6.81
CA LYS A 119 -13.71 5.94 7.16
C LYS A 119 -13.40 5.16 5.91
N PHE A 120 -12.24 4.53 5.90
CA PHE A 120 -11.78 3.74 4.77
C PHE A 120 -11.61 2.29 5.15
N ARG A 121 -11.90 1.41 4.20
CA ARG A 121 -11.53 0.00 4.25
C ARG A 121 -10.68 -0.28 3.03
N VAL A 122 -9.48 -0.78 3.24
CA VAL A 122 -8.59 -1.19 2.17
C VAL A 122 -8.44 -2.70 2.22
N THR A 123 -8.78 -3.34 1.13
CA THR A 123 -8.71 -4.80 0.98
C THR A 123 -7.68 -5.13 -0.07
N LEU A 124 -6.75 -6.03 0.25
CA LEU A 124 -5.79 -6.53 -0.71
C LEU A 124 -6.47 -7.63 -1.53
N CYS A 125 -6.82 -7.29 -2.78
CA CYS A 125 -7.50 -8.23 -3.66
C CYS A 125 -6.51 -9.17 -4.34
N HIS A 126 -5.29 -8.69 -4.59
CA HIS A 126 -4.31 -9.41 -5.39
C HIS A 126 -2.90 -8.89 -5.08
N SER A 127 -1.90 -9.77 -5.18
CA SER A 127 -0.51 -9.44 -4.92
C SER A 127 0.40 -9.94 -6.04
N ILE A 128 1.34 -9.10 -6.45
CA ILE A 128 2.39 -9.48 -7.42
C ILE A 128 3.22 -10.64 -6.87
N LEU A 129 3.46 -10.68 -5.56
CA LEU A 129 4.22 -11.75 -4.92
C LEU A 129 3.49 -13.10 -4.93
N GLN A 130 2.17 -13.10 -5.10
CA GLN A 130 1.36 -14.30 -5.25
C GLN A 130 1.26 -14.75 -6.70
N GLY A 131 1.88 -14.00 -7.62
CA GLY A 131 1.69 -14.14 -9.04
C GLY A 131 0.47 -13.36 -9.51
N TRP A 132 0.56 -12.78 -10.68
CA TRP A 132 -0.53 -11.99 -11.23
C TRP A 132 -1.58 -12.89 -11.85
N THR A 133 -2.80 -12.83 -11.34
CA THR A 133 -3.96 -13.43 -11.99
C THR A 133 -5.01 -12.35 -12.15
N GLU A 134 -5.78 -12.43 -13.21
CA GLU A 134 -6.83 -11.48 -13.48
C GLU A 134 -7.97 -11.64 -12.46
N LEU A 135 -8.47 -10.53 -11.98
CA LEU A 135 -9.59 -10.51 -11.05
C LEU A 135 -10.93 -10.59 -11.78
#